data_933472a1c5f61fe5534eab6eb8adae0a
#
_entry.id   933472a1c5f61fe5534eab6eb8adae0a
#
_cell.length_a   1.000
_cell.length_b   1.000
_cell.length_c   1.000
_cell.angle_alpha   90.00
_cell.angle_beta   90.00
_cell.angle_gamma   90.00
#
_symmetry.space_group_name_H-M   'P 1'
#
loop_
_entity.id
_entity.type
_entity.pdbx_description
1 polymer ?
#
loop_
_entity_poly.entity_id
_entity_poly.type
_entity_poly.pdbx_seq_one_letter_code
_entity_poly.pdbx_strand_id
1 'polypeptide(L)'
;RRFEEKVGQLYSMGLIGGFCHLYIGQEGIISGIESLASEDDCFITGYRCHAHMVSRGEPLLNIFCELLGKDGGSSKAKGGSMHLFKADKNFFGGHGIVGAQVPLGTGIAFANKYLNKKTVTFCFFGDGAVNQGQVYEAFNMAALWQLPIIYIIENNQYGMGTSVERASAMTELFRRGESFGIKGYEIDGMDPLSVHLCMKKIYQQVLNENKGPILIEAKTYRYRGHSM
;
A
#
# COMPACT_ATOMS: atom_id res chain seq x y z
N ARG A 1 -10.74 9.48 7.17
CA ARG A 1 -10.28 10.52 8.11
C ARG A 1 -10.84 10.32 9.53
N ARG A 2 -12.16 10.35 9.73
CA ARG A 2 -12.77 10.27 11.09
C ARG A 2 -12.38 8.99 11.85
N PHE A 3 -12.27 7.86 11.16
CA PHE A 3 -11.79 6.62 11.75
C PHE A 3 -10.39 6.80 12.37
N GLU A 4 -9.45 7.34 11.61
CA GLU A 4 -8.06 7.56 12.05
C GLU A 4 -7.95 8.59 13.18
N GLU A 5 -8.77 9.63 13.15
CA GLU A 5 -8.85 10.59 14.26
C GLU A 5 -9.29 9.91 15.55
N LYS A 6 -10.28 9.00 15.45
CA LYS A 6 -10.71 8.20 16.60
C LYS A 6 -9.63 7.22 17.08
N VAL A 7 -8.93 6.59 16.16
CA VAL A 7 -7.77 5.72 16.49
C VAL A 7 -6.72 6.52 17.25
N GLY A 8 -6.36 7.72 16.79
CA GLY A 8 -5.41 8.59 17.48
C GLY A 8 -5.85 8.97 18.89
N GLN A 9 -7.14 9.26 19.10
CA GLN A 9 -7.70 9.51 20.43
C GLN A 9 -7.56 8.29 21.35
N LEU A 10 -7.93 7.11 20.87
CA LEU A 10 -7.85 5.86 21.65
C LEU A 10 -6.40 5.50 21.98
N TYR A 11 -5.48 5.75 21.06
CA TYR A 11 -4.04 5.57 21.29
C TYR A 11 -3.54 6.49 22.41
N SER A 12 -3.90 7.80 22.35
CA SER A 12 -3.52 8.77 23.37
C SER A 12 -4.08 8.44 24.78
N MET A 13 -5.19 7.67 24.83
CA MET A 13 -5.77 7.14 26.07
C MET A 13 -5.06 5.85 26.56
N GLY A 14 -4.05 5.36 25.86
CA GLY A 14 -3.32 4.11 26.19
C GLY A 14 -4.10 2.83 25.93
N LEU A 15 -5.17 2.89 25.12
CA LEU A 15 -6.05 1.75 24.84
C LEU A 15 -5.56 0.91 23.64
N ILE A 16 -4.68 1.46 22.81
CA ILE A 16 -4.05 0.77 21.68
C ILE A 16 -2.58 0.58 22.01
N GLY A 17 -2.12 -0.67 22.02
CA GLY A 17 -0.73 -1.01 22.32
C GLY A 17 0.16 -1.03 21.06
N GLY A 18 1.46 -0.93 21.28
CA GLY A 18 2.46 -0.97 20.22
C GLY A 18 2.55 0.33 19.42
N PHE A 19 3.18 0.27 18.25
CA PHE A 19 3.26 1.42 17.35
C PHE A 19 1.98 1.57 16.54
N CYS A 20 1.51 2.81 16.41
CA CYS A 20 0.33 3.16 15.61
C CYS A 20 0.70 4.21 14.57
N HIS A 21 0.41 3.91 13.30
CA HIS A 21 0.76 4.75 12.16
C HIS A 21 -0.51 5.20 11.44
N LEU A 22 -0.92 6.45 11.67
CA LEU A 22 -2.13 7.00 11.05
C LEU A 22 -1.90 7.34 9.58
N TYR A 23 -2.88 7.05 8.75
CA TYR A 23 -2.86 7.32 7.31
C TYR A 23 -3.28 8.76 6.95
N ILE A 24 -3.57 9.59 7.97
CA ILE A 24 -4.11 10.95 7.81
C ILE A 24 -3.23 11.81 6.90
N GLY A 25 -3.81 12.31 5.82
CA GLY A 25 -3.18 13.11 4.78
C GLY A 25 -2.99 12.35 3.45
N GLN A 26 -3.00 11.03 3.46
CA GLN A 26 -2.72 10.19 2.29
C GLN A 26 -3.99 9.56 1.68
N GLU A 27 -5.17 9.92 2.19
CA GLU A 27 -6.43 9.27 1.84
C GLU A 27 -6.78 9.34 0.35
N GLY A 28 -6.27 10.34 -0.37
CA GLY A 28 -6.49 10.51 -1.81
C GLY A 28 -6.02 9.30 -2.62
N ILE A 29 -4.88 8.71 -2.24
CA ILE A 29 -4.30 7.56 -2.94
C ILE A 29 -5.25 6.37 -2.89
N ILE A 30 -5.54 5.88 -1.69
CA ILE A 30 -6.36 4.67 -1.57
C ILE A 30 -7.80 4.88 -2.05
N SER A 31 -8.38 6.07 -1.84
CA SER A 31 -9.73 6.37 -2.29
C SER A 31 -9.84 6.37 -3.82
N GLY A 32 -8.85 6.93 -4.52
CA GLY A 32 -8.82 6.92 -5.98
C GLY A 32 -8.61 5.52 -6.56
N ILE A 33 -7.74 4.71 -5.95
CA ILE A 33 -7.45 3.33 -6.40
C ILE A 33 -8.65 2.41 -6.15
N GLU A 34 -9.22 2.43 -4.94
CA GLU A 34 -10.36 1.57 -4.60
C GLU A 34 -11.59 1.83 -5.46
N SER A 35 -11.78 3.07 -5.93
CA SER A 35 -12.89 3.41 -6.84
C SER A 35 -12.84 2.70 -8.21
N LEU A 36 -11.74 2.02 -8.53
CA LEU A 36 -11.49 1.29 -9.79
C LEU A 36 -11.30 -0.20 -9.58
N ALA A 37 -10.76 -0.57 -8.43
CA ALA A 37 -10.39 -1.94 -8.14
C ALA A 37 -11.62 -2.84 -8.01
N SER A 38 -11.48 -4.08 -8.47
CA SER A 38 -12.50 -5.11 -8.26
C SER A 38 -12.35 -5.78 -6.88
N GLU A 39 -13.38 -6.51 -6.46
CA GLU A 39 -13.31 -7.30 -5.23
C GLU A 39 -12.28 -8.43 -5.31
N ASP A 40 -11.98 -8.91 -6.52
CA ASP A 40 -11.00 -9.97 -6.77
C ASP A 40 -9.55 -9.47 -6.77
N ASP A 41 -9.32 -8.16 -6.89
CA ASP A 41 -7.99 -7.59 -6.89
C ASP A 41 -7.33 -7.70 -5.52
N CYS A 42 -6.03 -7.95 -5.52
CA CYS A 42 -5.26 -8.18 -4.31
C CYS A 42 -4.57 -6.90 -3.84
N PHE A 43 -4.64 -6.64 -2.55
CA PHE A 43 -4.02 -5.48 -1.91
C PHE A 43 -3.02 -5.93 -0.84
N ILE A 44 -1.84 -5.31 -0.85
CA ILE A 44 -0.80 -5.53 0.16
C ILE A 44 -0.09 -4.20 0.45
N THR A 45 0.18 -3.92 1.71
CA THR A 45 0.78 -2.65 2.14
C THR A 45 1.75 -2.83 3.31
N GLY A 46 2.42 -1.76 3.70
CA GLY A 46 3.22 -1.70 4.92
C GLY A 46 2.37 -1.49 6.18
N TYR A 47 3.02 -1.12 7.26
CA TYR A 47 2.42 -0.98 8.60
C TYR A 47 1.39 0.15 8.73
N ARG A 48 1.30 1.08 7.78
CA ARG A 48 0.27 2.16 7.75
C ARG A 48 -0.95 1.68 6.96
N CYS A 49 -1.59 0.63 7.46
CA CYS A 49 -2.54 -0.19 6.70
C CYS A 49 -4.03 0.08 6.99
N HIS A 50 -4.35 0.98 7.93
CA HIS A 50 -5.74 1.18 8.39
C HIS A 50 -6.68 1.59 7.25
N ALA A 51 -6.30 2.61 6.48
CA ALA A 51 -7.14 3.12 5.40
C ALA A 51 -7.37 2.07 4.30
N HIS A 52 -6.34 1.26 4.00
CA HIS A 52 -6.45 0.16 3.04
C HIS A 52 -7.46 -0.89 3.51
N MET A 53 -7.42 -1.27 4.78
CA MET A 53 -8.37 -2.22 5.35
C MET A 53 -9.81 -1.68 5.35
N VAL A 54 -9.96 -0.40 5.71
CA VAL A 54 -11.27 0.28 5.67
C VAL A 54 -11.82 0.34 4.24
N SER A 55 -10.99 0.66 3.26
CA SER A 55 -11.40 0.77 1.86
C SER A 55 -11.82 -0.57 1.28
N ARG A 56 -11.15 -1.68 1.66
CA ARG A 56 -11.54 -3.04 1.29
C ARG A 56 -12.84 -3.52 1.97
N GLY A 57 -13.53 -2.64 2.68
CA GLY A 57 -14.87 -2.89 3.22
C GLY A 57 -14.90 -3.80 4.45
N GLU A 58 -13.82 -3.88 5.23
CA GLU A 58 -13.89 -4.52 6.53
C GLU A 58 -14.72 -3.64 7.48
N PRO A 59 -15.66 -4.21 8.25
CA PRO A 59 -16.44 -3.45 9.21
C PRO A 59 -15.55 -2.71 10.22
N LEU A 60 -15.80 -1.43 10.43
CA LEU A 60 -15.00 -0.60 11.35
C LEU A 60 -14.94 -1.18 12.76
N LEU A 61 -16.03 -1.84 13.20
CA LEU A 61 -16.07 -2.51 14.49
C LEU A 61 -14.99 -3.59 14.61
N ASN A 62 -14.81 -4.42 13.57
CA ASN A 62 -13.81 -5.49 13.57
C ASN A 62 -12.39 -4.91 13.59
N ILE A 63 -12.16 -3.81 12.88
CA ILE A 63 -10.87 -3.12 12.89
C ILE A 63 -10.62 -2.53 14.29
N PHE A 64 -11.60 -1.87 14.92
CA PHE A 64 -11.46 -1.38 16.30
C PHE A 64 -11.22 -2.52 17.29
N CYS A 65 -11.91 -3.66 17.15
CA CYS A 65 -11.65 -4.83 17.99
C CYS A 65 -10.20 -5.31 17.87
N GLU A 66 -9.66 -5.35 16.65
CA GLU A 66 -8.26 -5.72 16.43
C GLU A 66 -7.29 -4.75 17.10
N LEU A 67 -7.49 -3.43 16.89
CA LEU A 67 -6.65 -2.38 17.47
C LEU A 67 -6.67 -2.38 19.01
N LEU A 68 -7.82 -2.72 19.60
CA LEU A 68 -8.03 -2.73 21.05
C LEU A 68 -7.76 -4.11 21.70
N GLY A 69 -7.30 -5.08 20.93
CA GLY A 69 -7.03 -6.44 21.44
C GLY A 69 -8.29 -7.16 21.94
N LYS A 70 -9.43 -6.99 21.25
CA LYS A 70 -10.73 -7.58 21.62
C LYS A 70 -11.12 -8.72 20.68
N ASP A 71 -11.97 -9.60 21.19
CA ASP A 71 -12.57 -10.65 20.36
C ASP A 71 -13.36 -10.02 19.19
N GLY A 72 -13.36 -10.70 18.04
CA GLY A 72 -13.96 -10.21 16.82
C GLY A 72 -13.02 -9.33 15.96
N GLY A 73 -11.77 -9.13 16.37
CA GLY A 73 -10.75 -8.49 15.56
C GLY A 73 -10.42 -9.28 14.28
N SER A 74 -10.11 -8.59 13.20
CA SER A 74 -9.84 -9.16 11.88
C SER A 74 -8.69 -10.19 11.86
N SER A 75 -7.71 -10.03 12.76
CA SER A 75 -6.59 -10.96 12.97
C SER A 75 -6.64 -11.61 14.36
N LYS A 76 -7.85 -11.76 14.94
CA LYS A 76 -8.10 -12.36 16.27
C LYS A 76 -7.31 -11.68 17.39
N ALA A 77 -7.24 -10.36 17.34
CA ALA A 77 -6.52 -9.50 18.29
C ALA A 77 -5.00 -9.77 18.39
N LYS A 78 -4.40 -10.38 17.37
CA LYS A 78 -2.96 -10.71 17.36
C LYS A 78 -2.12 -9.77 16.49
N GLY A 79 -2.73 -9.09 15.54
CA GLY A 79 -2.04 -8.21 14.59
C GLY A 79 -1.86 -6.78 15.12
N GLY A 80 -2.84 -6.27 15.82
CA GLY A 80 -2.86 -4.86 16.26
C GLY A 80 -2.82 -3.89 15.09
N SER A 81 -2.30 -2.67 15.33
CA SER A 81 -2.31 -1.56 14.37
C SER A 81 -1.54 -1.83 13.09
N MET A 82 -0.43 -2.56 13.13
CA MET A 82 0.50 -2.71 12.01
C MET A 82 0.28 -3.96 11.15
N HIS A 83 -0.57 -4.88 11.59
CA HIS A 83 -0.72 -6.19 10.97
C HIS A 83 -2.19 -6.57 10.77
N LEU A 84 -2.95 -5.65 10.15
CA LEU A 84 -4.32 -5.92 9.73
C LEU A 84 -4.31 -6.80 8.48
N PHE A 85 -5.02 -7.92 8.52
CA PHE A 85 -5.16 -8.88 7.43
C PHE A 85 -6.61 -9.28 7.24
N LYS A 86 -7.03 -9.47 5.99
CA LYS A 86 -8.36 -9.98 5.65
C LYS A 86 -8.32 -10.71 4.30
N ALA A 87 -7.89 -11.96 4.33
CA ALA A 87 -7.64 -12.75 3.12
C ALA A 87 -8.92 -12.99 2.27
N ASP A 88 -10.09 -13.11 2.91
CA ASP A 88 -11.38 -13.24 2.23
C ASP A 88 -11.86 -11.94 1.53
N LYS A 89 -11.16 -10.82 1.76
CA LYS A 89 -11.32 -9.55 1.04
C LYS A 89 -10.11 -9.23 0.14
N ASN A 90 -9.28 -10.24 -0.14
CA ASN A 90 -8.06 -10.09 -0.90
C ASN A 90 -7.12 -8.98 -0.36
N PHE A 91 -7.18 -8.72 0.96
CA PHE A 91 -6.28 -7.84 1.67
C PHE A 91 -5.21 -8.64 2.43
N PHE A 92 -3.99 -8.65 1.87
CA PHE A 92 -2.87 -9.45 2.37
C PHE A 92 -1.96 -8.68 3.32
N GLY A 93 -2.50 -7.65 3.93
CA GLY A 93 -2.06 -7.09 5.16
C GLY A 93 -1.10 -5.95 5.14
N GLY A 94 -0.94 -5.49 6.36
CA GLY A 94 0.09 -4.58 6.80
C GLY A 94 1.33 -5.33 7.28
N HIS A 95 2.48 -4.91 6.79
CA HIS A 95 3.77 -5.53 7.10
C HIS A 95 4.65 -4.56 7.90
N GLY A 96 5.16 -5.01 9.06
CA GLY A 96 6.03 -4.22 9.92
C GLY A 96 7.46 -4.10 9.39
N ILE A 97 7.95 -5.11 8.66
CA ILE A 97 9.29 -5.09 8.07
C ILE A 97 9.26 -4.22 6.81
N VAL A 98 10.05 -3.15 6.81
CA VAL A 98 10.09 -2.18 5.72
C VAL A 98 10.47 -2.84 4.40
N GLY A 99 9.62 -2.70 3.39
CA GLY A 99 9.84 -3.24 2.04
C GLY A 99 9.45 -4.72 1.86
N ALA A 100 9.16 -5.47 2.95
CA ALA A 100 8.83 -6.89 2.86
C ALA A 100 7.56 -7.18 2.04
N GLN A 101 6.59 -6.26 2.02
CA GLN A 101 5.38 -6.40 1.23
C GLN A 101 5.64 -6.42 -0.29
N VAL A 102 6.78 -5.91 -0.75
CA VAL A 102 7.08 -5.83 -2.19
C VAL A 102 7.33 -7.22 -2.79
N PRO A 103 8.28 -8.05 -2.28
CA PRO A 103 8.44 -9.41 -2.77
C PRO A 103 7.21 -10.29 -2.49
N LEU A 104 6.49 -10.08 -1.38
CA LEU A 104 5.26 -10.82 -1.09
C LEU A 104 4.15 -10.48 -2.10
N GLY A 105 3.94 -9.20 -2.41
CA GLY A 105 3.01 -8.76 -3.45
C GLY A 105 3.36 -9.31 -4.83
N THR A 106 4.66 -9.36 -5.15
CA THR A 106 5.16 -9.99 -6.37
C THR A 106 4.82 -11.48 -6.41
N GLY A 107 4.95 -12.18 -5.29
CA GLY A 107 4.53 -13.60 -5.17
C GLY A 107 3.03 -13.80 -5.35
N ILE A 108 2.19 -12.90 -4.81
CA ILE A 108 0.73 -12.92 -5.02
C ILE A 108 0.40 -12.74 -6.51
N ALA A 109 1.01 -11.76 -7.17
CA ALA A 109 0.81 -11.53 -8.60
C ALA A 109 1.27 -12.71 -9.45
N PHE A 110 2.39 -13.34 -9.08
CA PHE A 110 2.85 -14.58 -9.71
C PHE A 110 1.83 -15.70 -9.57
N ALA A 111 1.32 -15.94 -8.37
CA ALA A 111 0.31 -16.97 -8.11
C ALA A 111 -0.96 -16.72 -8.92
N ASN A 112 -1.44 -15.48 -8.97
CA ASN A 112 -2.63 -15.10 -9.74
C ASN A 112 -2.41 -15.34 -11.24
N LYS A 113 -1.25 -14.97 -11.78
CA LYS A 113 -0.90 -15.24 -13.18
C LYS A 113 -0.81 -16.74 -13.47
N TYR A 114 -0.13 -17.49 -12.60
CA TYR A 114 0.00 -18.94 -12.73
C TYR A 114 -1.35 -19.67 -12.74
N LEU A 115 -2.29 -19.19 -11.92
CA LEU A 115 -3.65 -19.71 -11.83
C LEU A 115 -4.59 -19.14 -12.91
N ASN A 116 -4.09 -18.33 -13.85
CA ASN A 116 -4.86 -17.67 -14.89
C ASN A 116 -6.03 -16.81 -14.36
N LYS A 117 -5.85 -16.21 -13.17
CA LYS A 117 -6.83 -15.28 -12.61
C LYS A 117 -6.69 -13.92 -13.29
N LYS A 118 -7.83 -13.34 -13.67
CA LYS A 118 -7.89 -11.99 -14.25
C LYS A 118 -8.00 -10.95 -13.13
N THR A 119 -6.90 -10.71 -12.43
CA THR A 119 -6.81 -9.79 -11.28
C THR A 119 -5.52 -8.98 -11.32
N VAL A 120 -5.54 -7.84 -10.67
CA VAL A 120 -4.34 -7.00 -10.46
C VAL A 120 -3.93 -7.04 -8.99
N THR A 121 -2.64 -7.06 -8.73
CA THR A 121 -2.09 -6.90 -7.38
C THR A 121 -1.63 -5.45 -7.19
N PHE A 122 -2.21 -4.74 -6.23
CA PHE A 122 -1.80 -3.41 -5.79
C PHE A 122 -0.86 -3.55 -4.60
N CYS A 123 0.39 -3.15 -4.77
CA CYS A 123 1.43 -3.26 -3.75
C CYS A 123 1.90 -1.87 -3.32
N PHE A 124 1.53 -1.46 -2.10
CA PHE A 124 1.82 -0.13 -1.55
C PHE A 124 3.05 -0.18 -0.65
N PHE A 125 3.92 0.82 -0.76
CA PHE A 125 5.08 0.98 0.11
C PHE A 125 5.53 2.44 0.15
N GLY A 126 6.20 2.84 1.24
CA GLY A 126 6.63 4.22 1.43
C GLY A 126 7.92 4.56 0.67
N ASP A 127 8.21 5.85 0.57
CA ASP A 127 9.42 6.40 -0.05
C ASP A 127 10.72 5.87 0.58
N GLY A 128 10.74 5.65 1.89
CA GLY A 128 11.90 5.05 2.57
C GLY A 128 12.11 3.57 2.20
N ALA A 129 11.03 2.83 1.91
CA ALA A 129 11.09 1.41 1.54
C ALA A 129 11.72 1.19 0.16
N VAL A 130 11.66 2.18 -0.74
CA VAL A 130 12.22 2.09 -2.10
C VAL A 130 13.72 1.76 -2.08
N ASN A 131 14.45 2.13 -1.03
CA ASN A 131 15.89 1.89 -0.92
C ASN A 131 16.26 0.47 -0.41
N GLN A 132 15.27 -0.40 -0.14
CA GLN A 132 15.51 -1.78 0.24
C GLN A 132 15.90 -2.64 -0.98
N GLY A 133 16.97 -3.46 -0.86
CA GLY A 133 17.45 -4.31 -1.95
C GLY A 133 16.41 -5.27 -2.49
N GLN A 134 15.60 -5.87 -1.61
CA GLN A 134 14.51 -6.79 -1.97
C GLN A 134 13.45 -6.16 -2.92
N VAL A 135 13.32 -4.84 -2.94
CA VAL A 135 12.43 -4.14 -3.89
C VAL A 135 12.92 -4.35 -5.32
N TYR A 136 14.23 -4.22 -5.54
CA TYR A 136 14.84 -4.36 -6.87
C TYR A 136 14.88 -5.83 -7.33
N GLU A 137 15.08 -6.76 -6.41
CA GLU A 137 14.95 -8.19 -6.69
C GLU A 137 13.53 -8.52 -7.16
N ALA A 138 12.53 -8.00 -6.46
CA ALA A 138 11.12 -8.16 -6.81
C ALA A 138 10.77 -7.51 -8.16
N PHE A 139 11.31 -6.31 -8.45
CA PHE A 139 11.12 -5.64 -9.73
C PHE A 139 11.67 -6.48 -10.88
N ASN A 140 12.87 -7.04 -10.73
CA ASN A 140 13.46 -7.92 -11.74
C ASN A 140 12.55 -9.13 -12.04
N MET A 141 12.08 -9.82 -11.01
CA MET A 141 11.18 -10.97 -11.16
C MET A 141 9.86 -10.58 -11.80
N ALA A 142 9.27 -9.47 -11.35
CA ALA A 142 7.99 -9.00 -11.88
C ALA A 142 8.09 -8.63 -13.38
N ALA A 143 9.16 -7.95 -13.77
CA ALA A 143 9.40 -7.57 -15.15
C ALA A 143 9.68 -8.79 -16.03
N LEU A 144 10.56 -9.70 -15.59
CA LEU A 144 10.90 -10.93 -16.30
C LEU A 144 9.66 -11.78 -16.63
N TRP A 145 8.74 -11.85 -15.68
CA TRP A 145 7.53 -12.66 -15.81
C TRP A 145 6.30 -11.85 -16.23
N GLN A 146 6.45 -10.54 -16.47
CA GLN A 146 5.34 -9.65 -16.87
C GLN A 146 4.12 -9.81 -15.95
N LEU A 147 4.35 -9.67 -14.64
CA LEU A 147 3.33 -9.93 -13.64
C LEU A 147 2.26 -8.82 -13.61
N PRO A 148 0.97 -9.17 -13.35
CA PRO A 148 -0.12 -8.20 -13.24
C PRO A 148 -0.07 -7.48 -11.88
N ILE A 149 0.96 -6.66 -11.68
CA ILE A 149 1.19 -5.91 -10.44
C ILE A 149 1.39 -4.42 -10.73
N ILE A 150 0.80 -3.60 -9.89
CA ILE A 150 1.03 -2.15 -9.83
C ILE A 150 1.68 -1.85 -8.49
N TYR A 151 2.93 -1.40 -8.54
CA TYR A 151 3.68 -0.93 -7.39
C TYR A 151 3.36 0.53 -7.14
N ILE A 152 2.97 0.89 -5.91
CA ILE A 152 2.58 2.25 -5.55
C ILE A 152 3.49 2.75 -4.42
N ILE A 153 4.33 3.72 -4.74
CA ILE A 153 5.14 4.45 -3.76
C ILE A 153 4.28 5.55 -3.18
N GLU A 154 3.93 5.43 -1.90
CA GLU A 154 3.25 6.48 -1.13
C GLU A 154 4.32 7.48 -0.65
N ASN A 155 4.69 8.43 -1.53
CA ASN A 155 5.78 9.36 -1.26
C ASN A 155 5.28 10.55 -0.45
N ASN A 156 5.34 10.44 0.87
CA ASN A 156 5.07 11.53 1.81
C ASN A 156 6.33 12.35 2.17
N GLN A 157 7.42 12.20 1.42
CA GLN A 157 8.69 12.91 1.50
C GLN A 157 9.60 12.50 2.67
N TYR A 158 9.13 11.70 3.64
CA TYR A 158 9.92 11.39 4.83
C TYR A 158 9.78 9.93 5.28
N GLY A 159 10.89 9.20 5.29
CA GLY A 159 11.04 7.97 6.06
C GLY A 159 11.42 8.31 7.51
N MET A 160 10.46 8.28 8.44
CA MET A 160 10.59 8.83 9.80
C MET A 160 11.01 10.32 9.77
N GLY A 161 12.20 10.66 10.16
CA GLY A 161 12.79 12.00 10.13
C GLY A 161 13.75 12.25 8.97
N THR A 162 13.96 11.29 8.08
CA THR A 162 14.89 11.39 6.95
C THR A 162 14.13 11.71 5.66
N SER A 163 14.46 12.84 5.03
CA SER A 163 13.83 13.23 3.76
C SER A 163 14.32 12.37 2.59
N VAL A 164 13.50 12.28 1.54
CA VAL A 164 13.88 11.64 0.27
C VAL A 164 15.16 12.21 -0.29
N GLU A 165 15.33 13.53 -0.27
CA GLU A 165 16.54 14.23 -0.76
C GLU A 165 17.81 13.81 -0.04
N ARG A 166 17.73 13.50 1.26
CA ARG A 166 18.88 13.04 2.04
C ARG A 166 19.19 11.55 1.84
N ALA A 167 18.20 10.74 1.49
CA ALA A 167 18.32 9.29 1.42
C ALA A 167 18.44 8.74 0.00
N SER A 168 18.15 9.55 -1.02
CA SER A 168 18.01 9.08 -2.40
C SER A 168 18.82 9.94 -3.36
N ALA A 169 19.78 9.34 -4.06
CA ALA A 169 20.55 10.04 -5.10
C ALA A 169 19.67 10.50 -6.27
N MET A 170 18.58 9.77 -6.54
CA MET A 170 17.54 10.13 -7.51
C MET A 170 16.22 10.27 -6.75
N THR A 171 15.64 11.46 -6.79
CA THR A 171 14.43 11.84 -6.04
C THR A 171 13.13 11.60 -6.82
N GLU A 172 13.21 11.38 -8.13
CA GLU A 172 12.12 10.93 -8.99
C GLU A 172 11.96 9.41 -8.82
N LEU A 173 11.27 8.98 -7.77
CA LEU A 173 11.23 7.58 -7.35
C LEU A 173 10.54 6.68 -8.38
N PHE A 174 9.60 7.22 -9.18
CA PHE A 174 8.94 6.48 -10.25
C PHE A 174 9.92 5.96 -11.32
N ARG A 175 11.10 6.56 -11.45
CA ARG A 175 12.13 6.14 -12.40
C ARG A 175 12.97 4.96 -11.91
N ARG A 176 12.83 4.56 -10.64
CA ARG A 176 13.58 3.43 -10.06
C ARG A 176 13.34 2.10 -10.77
N GLY A 177 12.25 1.97 -11.50
CA GLY A 177 11.95 0.79 -12.31
C GLY A 177 12.61 0.74 -13.68
N GLU A 178 13.17 1.85 -14.18
CA GLU A 178 13.67 1.97 -15.56
C GLU A 178 14.76 0.92 -15.92
N SER A 179 15.65 0.61 -14.98
CA SER A 179 16.71 -0.39 -15.18
C SER A 179 16.19 -1.83 -15.37
N PHE A 180 14.94 -2.07 -15.01
CA PHE A 180 14.23 -3.35 -15.19
C PHE A 180 13.21 -3.28 -16.33
N GLY A 181 13.13 -2.16 -17.06
CA GLY A 181 12.13 -1.95 -18.10
C GLY A 181 10.72 -1.70 -17.56
N ILE A 182 10.58 -1.44 -16.27
CA ILE A 182 9.29 -1.11 -15.63
C ILE A 182 8.97 0.36 -15.90
N LYS A 183 7.81 0.59 -16.50
CA LYS A 183 7.32 1.94 -16.77
C LYS A 183 6.84 2.61 -15.49
N GLY A 184 7.33 3.83 -15.23
CA GLY A 184 6.98 4.61 -14.06
C GLY A 184 6.16 5.85 -14.37
N TYR A 185 5.33 6.29 -13.41
CA TYR A 185 4.52 7.50 -13.49
C TYR A 185 4.49 8.20 -12.14
N GLU A 186 4.53 9.53 -12.16
CA GLU A 186 4.25 10.35 -10.99
C GLU A 186 2.80 10.83 -11.04
N ILE A 187 2.12 10.81 -9.90
CA ILE A 187 0.75 11.29 -9.76
C ILE A 187 0.57 12.16 -8.51
N ASP A 188 -0.40 13.06 -8.54
CA ASP A 188 -0.83 13.79 -7.33
C ASP A 188 -1.69 12.88 -6.45
N GLY A 189 -1.09 12.34 -5.38
CA GLY A 189 -1.75 11.49 -4.40
C GLY A 189 -2.64 12.23 -3.41
N MET A 190 -2.67 13.57 -3.42
CA MET A 190 -3.54 14.38 -2.57
C MET A 190 -4.95 14.52 -3.15
N ASP A 191 -5.09 14.43 -4.48
CA ASP A 191 -6.38 14.52 -5.18
C ASP A 191 -6.89 13.14 -5.61
N PRO A 192 -7.95 12.60 -4.98
CA PRO A 192 -8.49 11.29 -5.32
C PRO A 192 -9.02 11.22 -6.76
N LEU A 193 -9.46 12.33 -7.35
CA LEU A 193 -9.91 12.35 -8.75
C LEU A 193 -8.72 12.22 -9.70
N SER A 194 -7.63 12.92 -9.44
CA SER A 194 -6.38 12.79 -10.20
C SER A 194 -5.86 11.34 -10.15
N VAL A 195 -5.85 10.74 -8.97
CA VAL A 195 -5.48 9.31 -8.78
C VAL A 195 -6.40 8.42 -9.61
N HIS A 196 -7.72 8.58 -9.49
CA HIS A 196 -8.70 7.79 -10.25
C HIS A 196 -8.45 7.86 -11.76
N LEU A 197 -8.36 9.06 -12.32
CA LEU A 197 -8.22 9.26 -13.76
C LEU A 197 -6.91 8.67 -14.30
N CYS A 198 -5.81 8.84 -13.60
CA CYS A 198 -4.54 8.27 -13.97
C CYS A 198 -4.54 6.74 -13.85
N MET A 199 -4.99 6.23 -12.72
CA MET A 199 -5.01 4.80 -12.43
C MET A 199 -5.98 4.01 -13.32
N LYS A 200 -7.08 4.61 -13.76
CA LYS A 200 -8.05 3.98 -14.68
C LYS A 200 -7.39 3.45 -15.95
N LYS A 201 -6.54 4.27 -16.58
CA LYS A 201 -5.81 3.88 -17.79
C LYS A 201 -4.77 2.80 -17.50
N ILE A 202 -4.02 2.96 -16.39
CA ILE A 202 -2.96 2.04 -15.98
C ILE A 202 -3.55 0.67 -15.60
N TYR A 203 -4.62 0.68 -14.82
CA TYR A 203 -5.32 -0.55 -14.42
C TYR A 203 -5.78 -1.37 -15.63
N GLN A 204 -6.39 -0.71 -16.63
CA GLN A 204 -6.82 -1.37 -17.86
C GLN A 204 -5.65 -1.96 -18.66
N GLN A 205 -4.53 -1.27 -18.73
CA GLN A 205 -3.32 -1.79 -19.39
C GLN A 205 -2.78 -3.04 -18.71
N VAL A 206 -2.72 -3.07 -17.38
CA VAL A 206 -2.24 -4.22 -16.62
C VAL A 206 -3.22 -5.39 -16.71
N LEU A 207 -4.52 -5.13 -16.52
CA LEU A 207 -5.55 -6.16 -16.47
C LEU A 207 -5.84 -6.83 -17.82
N ASN A 208 -5.89 -6.04 -18.90
CA ASN A 208 -6.38 -6.50 -20.21
C ASN A 208 -5.27 -6.66 -21.25
N GLU A 209 -4.17 -5.92 -21.12
CA GLU A 209 -3.10 -5.90 -22.15
C GLU A 209 -1.83 -6.60 -21.70
N ASN A 210 -1.82 -7.19 -20.49
CA ASN A 210 -0.63 -7.83 -19.87
C ASN A 210 0.62 -6.91 -19.87
N LYS A 211 0.42 -5.61 -19.69
CA LYS A 211 1.50 -4.60 -19.66
C LYS A 211 1.99 -4.28 -18.25
N GLY A 212 1.90 -5.21 -17.34
CA GLY A 212 2.54 -5.11 -16.02
C GLY A 212 3.98 -5.66 -16.04
N PRO A 213 4.79 -5.36 -15.02
CA PRO A 213 4.51 -4.47 -13.90
C PRO A 213 4.55 -2.97 -14.27
N ILE A 214 3.92 -2.15 -13.43
CA ILE A 214 3.98 -0.68 -13.53
C ILE A 214 4.33 -0.10 -12.15
N LEU A 215 5.10 0.99 -12.14
CA LEU A 215 5.51 1.69 -10.92
C LEU A 215 4.84 3.08 -10.87
N ILE A 216 4.16 3.37 -9.78
CA ILE A 216 3.52 4.67 -9.52
C ILE A 216 4.20 5.34 -8.35
N GLU A 217 4.57 6.60 -8.49
CA GLU A 217 4.93 7.46 -7.38
C GLU A 217 3.77 8.41 -7.11
N ALA A 218 3.05 8.18 -6.02
CA ALA A 218 1.98 9.06 -5.57
C ALA A 218 2.54 10.08 -4.58
N LYS A 219 2.71 11.33 -5.03
CA LYS A 219 3.13 12.45 -4.17
C LYS A 219 2.02 12.77 -3.18
N THR A 220 2.35 12.74 -1.91
CA THR A 220 1.38 12.95 -0.84
C THR A 220 2.00 13.66 0.34
N TYR A 221 1.21 13.88 1.39
CA TYR A 221 1.68 14.52 2.61
C TYR A 221 1.06 13.90 3.85
N ARG A 222 1.86 13.65 4.84
CA ARG A 222 1.45 13.12 6.14
C ARG A 222 1.12 14.27 7.09
N TYR A 223 -0.14 14.42 7.52
CA TYR A 223 -0.57 15.51 8.43
C TYR A 223 -0.28 15.21 9.91
N ARG A 224 0.18 14.02 10.22
CA ARG A 224 0.56 13.60 11.58
C ARG A 224 2.01 13.12 11.59
N GLY A 225 2.57 12.92 12.78
CA GLY A 225 3.88 12.34 12.92
C GLY A 225 4.03 10.97 12.21
N HIS A 226 5.23 10.43 12.19
CA HIS A 226 5.48 9.11 11.58
C HIS A 226 4.67 8.02 12.29
N SER A 227 4.67 8.03 13.60
CA SER A 227 3.85 7.21 14.49
C SER A 227 3.29 8.06 15.62
N MET A 228 2.27 7.54 16.28
CA MET A 228 1.71 8.13 17.49
C MET A 228 2.61 7.88 18.70
#